data_b1d8a8790a9f0a3d46342ff963822a15
#
_entry.id   b1d8a8790a9f0a3d46342ff963822a15
#
_cell.length_a   1.000
_cell.length_b   1.000
_cell.length_c   1.000
_cell.angle_alpha   90.00
_cell.angle_beta   90.00
_cell.angle_gamma   90.00
#
_symmetry.space_group_name_H-M   'P 1'
#
loop_
_entity.id
_entity.type
_entity.pdbx_description
1 polymer ?
#
loop_
_entity_poly.entity_id
_entity_poly.type
_entity_poly.pdbx_seq_one_letter_code
_entity_poly.pdbx_strand_id
1 'polypeptide(L)'
;PIMVITAICILLEDGPPIFYRQERVGKGGKTFMVLKFRSMRNDAEKGGKPQWALTDDPRITRVGRIIRKLRIDELPQIFNVLNGDMSFVGPRPERPYFVNQLCTEVPYYNVRHSIKPGITGWAQVRYGYGASLEDAIEKLQYDLYYVKNHSLFLDVIILIDTTTWFGWFFITV
;
A
#
# COMPACT_ATOMS: atom_id res chain seq x y z
N PRO A 1 -14.70 -15.11 5.66
CA PRO A 1 -15.54 -15.36 4.48
C PRO A 1 -15.15 -14.44 3.32
N ILE A 2 -14.95 -13.12 3.52
CA ILE A 2 -14.61 -12.16 2.45
C ILE A 2 -13.39 -12.60 1.65
N MET A 3 -12.31 -13.00 2.32
CA MET A 3 -11.09 -13.46 1.65
C MET A 3 -11.31 -14.71 0.79
N VAL A 4 -12.15 -15.63 1.24
CA VAL A 4 -12.47 -16.86 0.49
C VAL A 4 -13.28 -16.52 -0.77
N ILE A 5 -14.31 -15.68 -0.63
CA ILE A 5 -15.11 -15.21 -1.77
C ILE A 5 -14.23 -14.49 -2.79
N THR A 6 -13.37 -13.59 -2.33
CA THR A 6 -12.42 -12.87 -3.20
C THR A 6 -11.50 -13.82 -3.95
N ALA A 7 -10.96 -14.83 -3.26
CA ALA A 7 -10.10 -15.85 -3.88
C ALA A 7 -10.83 -16.61 -4.99
N ILE A 8 -12.08 -17.02 -4.75
CA ILE A 8 -12.92 -17.71 -5.74
C ILE A 8 -13.19 -16.80 -6.95
N CYS A 9 -13.57 -15.53 -6.72
CA CYS A 9 -13.82 -14.58 -7.81
C CYS A 9 -12.58 -14.37 -8.69
N ILE A 10 -11.38 -14.24 -8.10
CA ILE A 10 -10.13 -14.09 -8.84
C ILE A 10 -9.86 -15.35 -9.70
N LEU A 11 -10.04 -16.55 -9.11
CA LEU A 11 -9.83 -17.80 -9.82
C LEU A 11 -10.78 -17.97 -11.02
N LEU A 12 -12.04 -17.56 -10.85
CA LEU A 12 -13.06 -17.68 -11.91
C LEU A 12 -12.81 -16.68 -13.06
N GLU A 13 -12.26 -15.50 -12.78
CA GLU A 13 -12.04 -14.48 -13.81
C GLU A 13 -10.76 -14.71 -14.61
N ASP A 14 -9.63 -14.99 -13.95
CA ASP A 14 -8.30 -14.96 -14.59
C ASP A 14 -7.39 -16.13 -14.14
N GLY A 15 -7.94 -17.15 -13.51
CA GLY A 15 -7.22 -18.34 -13.06
C GLY A 15 -6.20 -18.04 -11.94
N PRO A 16 -5.27 -18.98 -11.66
CA PRO A 16 -4.22 -18.81 -10.67
C PRO A 16 -3.12 -17.85 -11.16
N PRO A 17 -2.31 -17.23 -10.24
CA PRO A 17 -2.36 -17.34 -8.80
C PRO A 17 -3.37 -16.37 -8.17
N ILE A 18 -3.88 -16.68 -6.96
CA ILE A 18 -4.80 -15.82 -6.19
C ILE A 18 -4.06 -14.62 -5.60
N PHE A 19 -2.87 -14.88 -5.08
CA PHE A 19 -2.05 -13.88 -4.40
C PHE A 19 -0.97 -13.32 -5.30
N TYR A 20 -0.71 -12.03 -5.12
CA TYR A 20 0.43 -11.31 -5.67
C TYR A 20 1.40 -10.98 -4.55
N ARG A 21 2.68 -11.22 -4.80
CA ARG A 21 3.77 -10.88 -3.87
C ARG A 21 4.66 -9.83 -4.51
N GLN A 22 5.00 -8.81 -3.74
CA GLN A 22 5.84 -7.73 -4.22
C GLN A 22 6.86 -7.33 -3.16
N GLU A 23 8.12 -7.22 -3.58
CA GLU A 23 9.18 -6.76 -2.70
C GLU A 23 8.98 -5.30 -2.33
N ARG A 24 9.09 -5.00 -1.04
CA ARG A 24 8.96 -3.68 -0.45
C ARG A 24 10.04 -3.44 0.58
N VAL A 25 10.37 -2.15 0.83
CA VAL A 25 11.32 -1.75 1.85
C VAL A 25 10.60 -1.57 3.18
N GLY A 26 11.09 -2.24 4.21
CA GLY A 26 10.58 -2.23 5.57
C GLY A 26 11.51 -1.53 6.56
N LYS A 27 11.36 -1.88 7.84
CA LYS A 27 12.15 -1.31 8.94
C LYS A 27 13.64 -1.52 8.74
N GLY A 28 14.42 -0.45 8.95
CA GLY A 28 15.88 -0.46 8.81
C GLY A 28 16.34 -0.64 7.37
N GLY A 29 15.50 -0.40 6.37
CA GLY A 29 15.84 -0.58 4.95
C GLY A 29 15.83 -2.04 4.48
N LYS A 30 15.46 -3.00 5.34
CA LYS A 30 15.37 -4.41 4.97
C LYS A 30 14.17 -4.65 4.07
N THR A 31 14.35 -5.44 3.01
CA THR A 31 13.24 -5.79 2.12
C THR A 31 12.42 -6.96 2.68
N PHE A 32 11.14 -6.98 2.33
CA PHE A 32 10.22 -8.07 2.64
C PHE A 32 9.17 -8.19 1.53
N MET A 33 8.45 -9.32 1.50
CA MET A 33 7.42 -9.59 0.49
C MET A 33 6.05 -9.20 1.01
N VAL A 34 5.48 -8.12 0.50
CA VAL A 34 4.07 -7.76 0.76
C VAL A 34 3.15 -8.73 0.04
N LEU A 35 2.16 -9.24 0.75
CA LEU A 35 1.14 -10.13 0.23
C LEU A 35 -0.15 -9.35 -0.07
N LYS A 36 -0.67 -9.51 -1.30
CA LYS A 36 -1.94 -8.91 -1.74
C LYS A 36 -2.77 -9.92 -2.51
N PHE A 37 -4.07 -9.69 -2.63
CA PHE A 37 -4.82 -10.34 -3.70
C PHE A 37 -4.40 -9.79 -5.05
N ARG A 38 -4.33 -10.68 -6.05
CA ARG A 38 -4.04 -10.27 -7.41
C ARG A 38 -5.24 -9.49 -7.98
N SER A 39 -4.98 -8.26 -8.38
CA SER A 39 -5.96 -7.33 -8.95
C SER A 39 -5.65 -6.93 -10.40
N MET A 40 -4.54 -7.42 -10.94
CA MET A 40 -4.10 -7.19 -12.32
C MET A 40 -3.88 -8.51 -13.04
N ARG A 41 -3.90 -8.49 -14.38
CA ARG A 41 -3.62 -9.64 -15.23
C ARG A 41 -2.23 -10.20 -14.94
N ASN A 42 -2.03 -11.50 -15.22
CA ASN A 42 -0.76 -12.19 -15.01
C ASN A 42 0.42 -11.61 -15.82
N ASP A 43 0.13 -10.92 -16.90
CA ASP A 43 1.12 -10.30 -17.80
C ASP A 43 1.34 -8.81 -17.55
N ALA A 44 0.74 -8.26 -16.50
CA ALA A 44 0.73 -6.81 -16.21
C ALA A 44 2.12 -6.16 -16.10
N GLU A 45 3.15 -6.91 -15.70
CA GLU A 45 4.54 -6.44 -15.58
C GLU A 45 5.51 -7.12 -16.58
N LYS A 46 5.01 -7.90 -17.56
CA LYS A 46 5.86 -8.54 -18.57
C LYS A 46 6.49 -7.51 -19.49
N GLY A 47 7.75 -7.22 -19.28
CA GLY A 47 8.59 -6.42 -20.20
C GLY A 47 8.74 -4.94 -19.85
N GLY A 48 8.33 -4.49 -18.65
CA GLY A 48 8.44 -3.08 -18.25
C GLY A 48 9.27 -2.82 -17.01
N LYS A 49 9.79 -1.59 -16.91
CA LYS A 49 10.30 -1.07 -15.64
C LYS A 49 9.14 -0.96 -14.63
N PRO A 50 9.43 -1.06 -13.32
CA PRO A 50 8.42 -0.81 -12.30
C PRO A 50 7.70 0.52 -12.52
N GLN A 51 6.37 0.49 -12.59
CA GLN A 51 5.55 1.68 -12.77
C GLN A 51 4.54 1.77 -11.63
N TRP A 52 4.21 3.01 -11.22
CA TRP A 52 3.05 3.24 -10.39
C TRP A 52 1.77 2.92 -11.18
N ALA A 53 0.78 2.36 -10.50
CA ALA A 53 -0.51 2.09 -11.14
C ALA A 53 -1.23 3.41 -11.43
N LEU A 54 -1.80 3.53 -12.62
CA LEU A 54 -2.65 4.66 -13.00
C LEU A 54 -4.07 4.49 -12.42
N THR A 55 -4.85 5.56 -12.38
CA THR A 55 -6.23 5.53 -11.88
C THR A 55 -7.10 4.58 -12.72
N ASP A 56 -6.99 4.65 -14.06
CA ASP A 56 -7.69 3.76 -15.00
C ASP A 56 -6.70 2.84 -15.74
N ASP A 57 -5.94 2.06 -14.97
CA ASP A 57 -4.93 1.18 -15.51
C ASP A 57 -5.59 -0.01 -16.26
N PRO A 58 -5.33 -0.19 -17.57
CA PRO A 58 -5.96 -1.25 -18.38
C PRO A 58 -5.54 -2.66 -17.97
N ARG A 59 -4.49 -2.79 -17.15
CA ARG A 59 -4.01 -4.06 -16.62
C ARG A 59 -4.88 -4.61 -15.49
N ILE A 60 -5.79 -3.77 -14.94
CA ILE A 60 -6.65 -4.15 -13.81
C ILE A 60 -7.81 -5.03 -14.33
N THR A 61 -8.04 -6.18 -13.67
CA THR A 61 -9.17 -7.07 -13.97
C THR A 61 -10.50 -6.47 -13.47
N ARG A 62 -11.65 -7.02 -13.87
CA ARG A 62 -12.97 -6.55 -13.39
C ARG A 62 -13.12 -6.76 -11.88
N VAL A 63 -12.81 -7.97 -11.38
CA VAL A 63 -12.75 -8.26 -9.95
C VAL A 63 -11.71 -7.38 -9.28
N GLY A 64 -10.53 -7.20 -9.92
CA GLY A 64 -9.46 -6.34 -9.45
C GLY A 64 -9.91 -4.91 -9.19
N ARG A 65 -10.74 -4.33 -10.07
CA ARG A 65 -11.30 -2.98 -9.91
C ARG A 65 -12.16 -2.87 -8.64
N ILE A 66 -13.00 -3.88 -8.40
CA ILE A 66 -13.87 -3.91 -7.21
C ILE A 66 -13.05 -4.05 -5.93
N ILE A 67 -12.14 -5.06 -5.88
CA ILE A 67 -11.37 -5.31 -4.65
C ILE A 67 -10.38 -4.17 -4.32
N ARG A 68 -9.86 -3.45 -5.32
CA ARG A 68 -9.04 -2.25 -5.12
C ARG A 68 -9.87 -1.08 -4.60
N LYS A 69 -11.06 -0.86 -5.17
CA LYS A 69 -11.99 0.18 -4.69
C LYS A 69 -12.35 -0.06 -3.22
N LEU A 70 -12.57 -1.31 -2.83
CA LEU A 70 -12.92 -1.70 -1.46
C LEU A 70 -11.70 -1.96 -0.55
N ARG A 71 -10.48 -1.82 -1.05
CA ARG A 71 -9.22 -2.15 -0.37
C ARG A 71 -9.15 -3.61 0.14
N ILE A 72 -10.00 -4.47 -0.38
CA ILE A 72 -9.99 -5.92 -0.08
C ILE A 72 -8.70 -6.57 -0.58
N ASP A 73 -8.12 -6.04 -1.66
CA ASP A 73 -6.84 -6.51 -2.21
C ASP A 73 -5.68 -6.43 -1.20
N GLU A 74 -5.76 -5.54 -0.22
CA GLU A 74 -4.73 -5.37 0.82
C GLU A 74 -4.97 -6.21 2.09
N LEU A 75 -6.14 -6.88 2.24
CA LEU A 75 -6.42 -7.71 3.42
C LEU A 75 -5.35 -8.79 3.71
N PRO A 76 -4.74 -9.46 2.71
CA PRO A 76 -3.68 -10.44 2.98
C PRO A 76 -2.45 -9.86 3.67
N GLN A 77 -2.25 -8.53 3.70
CA GLN A 77 -1.15 -7.90 4.44
C GLN A 77 -1.25 -8.14 5.96
N ILE A 78 -2.42 -8.56 6.47
CA ILE A 78 -2.55 -8.98 7.87
C ILE A 78 -1.55 -10.10 8.21
N PHE A 79 -1.22 -10.98 7.27
CA PHE A 79 -0.19 -11.99 7.47
C PHE A 79 1.21 -11.39 7.61
N ASN A 80 1.50 -10.27 6.90
CA ASN A 80 2.76 -9.54 7.10
C ASN A 80 2.82 -8.87 8.48
N VAL A 81 1.68 -8.40 9.00
CA VAL A 81 1.61 -7.87 10.38
C VAL A 81 1.86 -8.98 11.41
N LEU A 82 1.20 -10.13 11.25
CA LEU A 82 1.38 -11.28 12.14
C LEU A 82 2.81 -11.83 12.12
N ASN A 83 3.46 -11.82 10.94
CA ASN A 83 4.86 -12.21 10.79
C ASN A 83 5.85 -11.17 11.35
N GLY A 84 5.37 -9.98 11.68
CA GLY A 84 6.19 -8.91 12.23
C GLY A 84 6.93 -8.04 11.21
N ASP A 85 6.68 -8.22 9.91
CA ASP A 85 7.25 -7.39 8.83
C ASP A 85 6.62 -6.00 8.79
N MET A 86 5.33 -5.90 9.13
CA MET A 86 4.51 -4.69 9.09
C MET A 86 3.86 -4.39 10.45
N SER A 87 3.28 -3.20 10.56
CA SER A 87 2.30 -2.80 11.57
C SER A 87 0.96 -2.49 10.91
N PHE A 88 -0.11 -2.34 11.67
CA PHE A 88 -1.38 -1.78 11.14
C PHE A 88 -1.17 -0.34 10.69
N VAL A 89 -0.49 0.46 11.50
CA VAL A 89 -0.23 1.88 11.25
C VAL A 89 1.28 2.11 11.08
N GLY A 90 1.63 2.91 10.06
CA GLY A 90 3.01 3.27 9.76
C GLY A 90 3.17 3.86 8.34
N PRO A 91 4.37 4.30 7.97
CA PRO A 91 4.65 4.74 6.61
C PRO A 91 4.35 3.64 5.59
N ARG A 92 3.70 3.97 4.47
CA ARG A 92 3.40 2.99 3.42
C ARG A 92 4.69 2.44 2.81
N PRO A 93 4.88 1.10 2.74
CA PRO A 93 6.10 0.54 2.19
C PRO A 93 6.19 0.75 0.68
N GLU A 94 7.34 1.23 0.19
CA GLU A 94 7.60 1.46 -1.22
C GLU A 94 8.50 0.38 -1.83
N ARG A 95 8.50 0.27 -3.19
CA ARG A 95 9.35 -0.67 -3.93
C ARG A 95 10.81 -0.23 -3.83
N PRO A 96 11.78 -1.16 -3.71
CA PRO A 96 13.22 -0.82 -3.64
C PRO A 96 13.68 0.10 -4.79
N TYR A 97 13.16 -0.11 -5.98
CA TYR A 97 13.47 0.73 -7.15
C TYR A 97 13.17 2.22 -6.88
N PHE A 98 11.98 2.53 -6.38
CA PHE A 98 11.59 3.92 -6.08
C PHE A 98 12.30 4.45 -4.84
N VAL A 99 12.51 3.60 -3.82
CA VAL A 99 13.24 4.01 -2.60
C VAL A 99 14.66 4.44 -2.96
N ASN A 100 15.37 3.68 -3.81
CA ASN A 100 16.74 4.01 -4.22
C ASN A 100 16.78 5.36 -4.96
N GLN A 101 15.82 5.63 -5.82
CA GLN A 101 15.71 6.91 -6.53
C GLN A 101 15.40 8.05 -5.54
N LEU A 102 14.37 7.89 -4.71
CA LEU A 102 13.93 8.91 -3.76
C LEU A 102 14.98 9.21 -2.68
N CYS A 103 15.76 8.23 -2.26
CA CYS A 103 16.87 8.45 -1.33
C CYS A 103 17.98 9.32 -1.89
N THR A 104 18.15 9.34 -3.22
CA THR A 104 19.15 10.18 -3.89
C THR A 104 18.66 11.61 -4.07
N GLU A 105 17.36 11.77 -4.33
CA GLU A 105 16.76 13.04 -4.70
C GLU A 105 16.15 13.80 -3.50
N VAL A 106 15.71 13.05 -2.46
CA VAL A 106 14.97 13.63 -1.32
C VAL A 106 15.74 13.46 -0.02
N PRO A 107 16.20 14.55 0.60
CA PRO A 107 16.89 14.49 1.90
C PRO A 107 16.01 13.82 2.98
N TYR A 108 16.66 13.02 3.83
CA TYR A 108 16.01 12.34 4.96
C TYR A 108 14.96 11.29 4.59
N TYR A 109 14.82 10.91 3.30
CA TYR A 109 13.82 9.91 2.89
C TYR A 109 13.95 8.59 3.66
N ASN A 110 15.16 8.18 3.99
CA ASN A 110 15.45 6.95 4.74
C ASN A 110 14.91 6.96 6.18
N VAL A 111 14.67 8.12 6.78
CA VAL A 111 14.19 8.23 8.17
C VAL A 111 12.83 7.56 8.35
N ARG A 112 11.99 7.53 7.31
CA ARG A 112 10.71 6.84 7.32
C ARG A 112 10.83 5.31 7.56
N HIS A 113 11.98 4.73 7.30
CA HIS A 113 12.26 3.31 7.53
C HIS A 113 12.77 3.00 8.95
N SER A 114 12.85 3.97 9.86
CA SER A 114 13.26 3.73 11.26
C SER A 114 12.24 2.90 12.05
N ILE A 115 10.99 2.89 11.62
CA ILE A 115 9.88 2.12 12.20
C ILE A 115 9.33 1.10 11.19
N LYS A 116 8.44 0.20 11.65
CA LYS A 116 7.76 -0.75 10.75
C LYS A 116 6.82 0.00 9.79
N PRO A 117 6.74 -0.41 8.52
CA PRO A 117 5.75 0.11 7.59
C PRO A 117 4.34 -0.31 8.00
N GLY A 118 3.34 0.48 7.60
CA GLY A 118 1.94 0.24 7.92
C GLY A 118 1.08 -0.20 6.73
N ILE A 119 -0.06 -0.83 7.03
CA ILE A 119 -1.16 -1.03 6.07
C ILE A 119 -1.79 0.33 5.78
N THR A 120 -2.05 1.13 6.81
CA THR A 120 -2.43 2.54 6.71
C THR A 120 -1.41 3.43 7.42
N GLY A 121 -1.47 4.74 7.20
CA GLY A 121 -0.52 5.68 7.80
C GLY A 121 -0.95 7.13 7.68
N TRP A 122 -0.28 8.01 8.43
CA TRP A 122 -0.62 9.43 8.49
C TRP A 122 -0.62 10.10 7.11
N ALA A 123 0.39 9.83 6.28
CA ALA A 123 0.44 10.32 4.92
C ALA A 123 -0.76 9.85 4.07
N GLN A 124 -1.22 8.61 4.26
CA GLN A 124 -2.32 8.03 3.47
C GLN A 124 -3.67 8.66 3.79
N VAL A 125 -3.91 9.09 5.05
CA VAL A 125 -5.17 9.70 5.46
C VAL A 125 -5.19 11.22 5.31
N ARG A 126 -4.02 11.88 5.22
CA ARG A 126 -3.89 13.34 5.11
C ARG A 126 -3.56 13.85 3.72
N TYR A 127 -2.97 13.02 2.88
CA TYR A 127 -2.56 13.40 1.54
C TYR A 127 -3.22 12.51 0.47
N GLY A 128 -3.76 13.12 -0.55
CA GLY A 128 -4.41 12.42 -1.65
C GLY A 128 -3.47 11.52 -2.47
N TYR A 129 -4.04 10.85 -3.45
CA TYR A 129 -3.27 10.00 -4.36
C TYR A 129 -2.41 10.87 -5.28
N GLY A 130 -1.12 10.62 -5.32
CA GLY A 130 -0.18 11.24 -6.23
C GLY A 130 1.02 10.31 -6.47
N ALA A 131 1.65 10.42 -7.64
CA ALA A 131 2.71 9.53 -8.11
C ALA A 131 3.89 10.32 -8.71
N SER A 132 4.06 11.58 -8.33
CA SER A 132 5.18 12.44 -8.70
C SER A 132 6.26 12.50 -7.61
N LEU A 133 7.39 13.11 -7.93
CA LEU A 133 8.46 13.39 -6.95
C LEU A 133 7.96 14.38 -5.89
N GLU A 134 7.22 15.40 -6.30
CA GLU A 134 6.62 16.39 -5.42
C GLU A 134 5.65 15.75 -4.43
N ASP A 135 4.81 14.82 -4.91
CA ASP A 135 3.93 14.03 -4.04
C ASP A 135 4.71 13.19 -3.02
N ALA A 136 5.86 12.63 -3.43
CA ALA A 136 6.71 11.85 -2.54
C ALA A 136 7.32 12.72 -1.44
N ILE A 137 7.72 13.97 -1.75
CA ILE A 137 8.24 14.95 -0.78
C ILE A 137 7.14 15.36 0.21
N GLU A 138 5.95 15.68 -0.27
CA GLU A 138 4.82 16.04 0.60
C GLU A 138 4.42 14.88 1.52
N LYS A 139 4.30 13.67 0.99
CA LYS A 139 4.02 12.47 1.79
C LYS A 139 5.10 12.21 2.84
N LEU A 140 6.37 12.48 2.51
CA LEU A 140 7.46 12.31 3.45
C LEU A 140 7.30 13.19 4.69
N GLN A 141 6.80 14.42 4.56
CA GLN A 141 6.59 15.31 5.71
C GLN A 141 5.61 14.67 6.72
N TYR A 142 4.51 14.07 6.22
CA TYR A 142 3.57 13.35 7.07
C TYR A 142 4.17 12.07 7.66
N ASP A 143 4.95 11.32 6.89
CA ASP A 143 5.65 10.13 7.38
C ASP A 143 6.66 10.49 8.48
N LEU A 144 7.45 11.56 8.31
CA LEU A 144 8.40 12.04 9.31
C LEU A 144 7.70 12.56 10.58
N TYR A 145 6.57 13.26 10.41
CA TYR A 145 5.74 13.65 11.55
C TYR A 145 5.30 12.42 12.34
N TYR A 146 4.79 11.38 11.66
CA TYR A 146 4.38 10.16 12.31
C TYR A 146 5.56 9.43 12.99
N VAL A 147 6.70 9.31 12.32
CA VAL A 147 7.91 8.71 12.91
C VAL A 147 8.32 9.40 14.21
N LYS A 148 8.25 10.74 14.23
CA LYS A 148 8.60 11.54 15.41
C LYS A 148 7.59 11.43 16.55
N ASN A 149 6.31 11.35 16.23
CA ASN A 149 5.20 11.49 17.21
C ASN A 149 4.38 10.22 17.37
N HIS A 150 4.83 9.07 16.85
CA HIS A 150 4.05 7.85 16.88
C HIS A 150 3.69 7.47 18.33
N SER A 151 2.42 7.17 18.51
CA SER A 151 1.83 6.79 19.79
C SER A 151 0.55 6.00 19.54
N LEU A 152 0.14 5.20 20.52
CA LEU A 152 -1.11 4.47 20.42
C LEU A 152 -2.31 5.39 20.13
N PHE A 153 -2.31 6.61 20.71
CA PHE A 153 -3.37 7.60 20.48
C PHE A 153 -3.39 8.06 19.01
N LEU A 154 -2.23 8.36 18.42
CA LEU A 154 -2.14 8.74 17.01
C LEU A 154 -2.52 7.58 16.09
N ASP A 155 -2.16 6.34 16.44
CA ASP A 155 -2.57 5.16 15.69
C ASP A 155 -4.08 5.00 15.66
N VAL A 156 -4.77 5.18 16.80
CA VAL A 156 -6.25 5.14 16.87
C VAL A 156 -6.88 6.22 15.99
N ILE A 157 -6.35 7.45 16.02
CA ILE A 157 -6.83 8.54 15.14
C ILE A 157 -6.68 8.13 13.66
N ILE A 158 -5.52 7.61 13.26
CA ILE A 158 -5.27 7.18 11.88
C ILE A 158 -6.23 6.05 11.47
N LEU A 159 -6.51 5.11 12.35
CA LEU A 159 -7.46 4.03 12.09
C LEU A 159 -8.89 4.55 11.91
N ILE A 160 -9.32 5.50 12.75
CA ILE A 160 -10.63 6.16 12.60
C ILE A 160 -10.69 6.92 11.28
N ASP A 161 -9.69 7.75 10.98
CA ASP A 161 -9.64 8.51 9.73
C ASP A 161 -9.63 7.57 8.51
N THR A 162 -8.95 6.44 8.59
CA THR A 162 -8.97 5.42 7.53
C THR A 162 -10.39 4.93 7.27
N THR A 163 -11.19 4.66 8.32
CA THR A 163 -12.58 4.18 8.16
C THR A 163 -13.51 5.26 7.65
N THR A 164 -13.35 6.51 8.08
CA THR A 164 -14.16 7.65 7.58
C THR A 164 -13.83 7.97 6.13
N TRP A 165 -12.58 7.88 5.73
CA TRP A 165 -12.16 8.05 4.33
C TRP A 165 -12.80 6.98 3.43
N PHE A 166 -12.90 5.73 3.89
CA PHE A 166 -13.69 4.69 3.25
C PHE A 166 -15.19 5.04 3.18
N GLY A 167 -15.79 5.54 4.27
CA GLY A 167 -17.18 5.93 4.33
C GLY A 167 -17.53 7.06 3.35
N TRP A 168 -16.69 8.08 3.24
CA TRP A 168 -16.88 9.21 2.31
C TRP A 168 -16.81 8.77 0.85
N PHE A 169 -15.97 7.80 0.51
CA PHE A 169 -15.87 7.27 -0.85
C PHE A 169 -17.11 6.48 -1.28
N PHE A 170 -17.89 5.92 -0.34
CA PHE A 170 -19.16 5.24 -0.61
C PHE A 170 -20.34 6.20 -0.76
N ILE A 171 -20.25 7.42 -0.23
CA ILE A 171 -21.36 8.40 -0.24
C ILE A 171 -21.28 9.32 -1.46
N THR A 172 -20.11 9.44 -2.11
CA THR A 172 -19.86 10.38 -3.22
C THR A 172 -19.74 9.71 -4.61
N VAL A 173 -20.20 8.47 -4.77
CA VAL A 173 -20.26 7.76 -6.08
C VAL A 173 -21.67 7.34 -6.40
#